data_06e9c1015cee4e4a7fdab35235c497ca
#
_entry.id   06e9c1015cee4e4a7fdab35235c497ca
#
_cell.length_a   1.000
_cell.length_b   1.000
_cell.length_c   1.000
_cell.angle_alpha   90.00
_cell.angle_beta   90.00
_cell.angle_gamma   90.00
#
_symmetry.space_group_name_H-M   'P 1'
#
loop_
_entity.id
_entity.type
_entity.pdbx_description
1 polymer ?
#
loop_
_entity_poly.entity_id
_entity_poly.type
_entity_poly.pdbx_seq_one_letter_code
_entity_poly.pdbx_strand_id
1 'polypeptide(L)'
;IFNLPISVSKIVQTLANVSICKFDSFNQFGFSYEYIFYFFIAKYISENIDQNKSTIDYLTANLHKDENAYITIFIAHHTKSSYILDELLLNAQILFEEFEPSTLNSEELSFFDKNEDKIIKALLPEYNHDTDHERKKILQRKAELEEDEIEEVDNSRTKPKFENRKWNDEEMDEIEMLDTNLRLSMKTVEVMGTIIKNRSGSLNLESLENIFNEGMKVHLRILSSFLNVIKDEDAEKGMVEFLKERLDSIKEDREENEKELKPEEVEKLARKIFWNLNFGVVHGIITKAIHSLGSSNLLTIAENVSIKEGTPSSFIVNHGIRMWYGKNLRINEIAERIEKNNFSKTAESLIKYKIVEHVRLHKMGYKELKKIEKELNLSSRKLLVEIGKRTKCQLPTSVRSDNVKYSLVKFVTNESKKT
;
A
#
# COMPACT_ATOMS: atom_id res chain seq x y z
N ILE A 1 -45.12 8.91 -6.44
CA ILE A 1 -44.87 10.03 -7.38
C ILE A 1 -45.26 11.29 -6.64
N PHE A 2 -44.26 12.14 -6.37
CA PHE A 2 -44.50 13.44 -5.71
C PHE A 2 -45.14 14.38 -6.72
N ASN A 3 -46.34 14.88 -6.39
CA ASN A 3 -47.03 15.88 -7.20
C ASN A 3 -46.36 17.26 -6.95
N LEU A 4 -45.22 17.48 -7.54
CA LEU A 4 -44.53 18.76 -7.41
C LEU A 4 -45.19 19.77 -8.38
N PRO A 5 -45.59 20.96 -7.92
CA PRO A 5 -46.19 22.02 -8.77
C PRO A 5 -45.11 22.76 -9.62
N ILE A 6 -44.09 22.00 -10.07
CA ILE A 6 -42.96 22.53 -10.80
C ILE A 6 -42.83 21.75 -12.10
N SER A 7 -42.72 22.46 -13.25
CA SER A 7 -42.51 21.80 -14.53
C SER A 7 -41.14 21.12 -14.60
N VAL A 8 -41.05 20.00 -15.32
CA VAL A 8 -39.78 19.28 -15.55
C VAL A 8 -38.72 20.22 -16.12
N SER A 9 -39.08 21.08 -17.06
CA SER A 9 -38.20 22.12 -17.67
C SER A 9 -37.57 23.01 -16.61
N LYS A 10 -38.35 23.46 -15.60
CA LYS A 10 -37.84 24.32 -14.54
C LYS A 10 -36.92 23.57 -13.57
N ILE A 11 -37.21 22.29 -13.30
CA ILE A 11 -36.30 21.42 -12.50
C ILE A 11 -34.97 21.26 -13.21
N VAL A 12 -34.99 20.90 -14.49
CA VAL A 12 -33.77 20.72 -15.32
C VAL A 12 -32.96 22.02 -15.37
N GLN A 13 -33.61 23.15 -15.57
CA GLN A 13 -32.95 24.46 -15.61
C GLN A 13 -32.33 24.83 -14.25
N THR A 14 -33.01 24.49 -13.14
CA THR A 14 -32.46 24.69 -11.79
C THR A 14 -31.23 23.83 -11.56
N LEU A 15 -31.26 22.54 -11.94
CA LEU A 15 -30.13 21.63 -11.82
C LEU A 15 -28.94 22.08 -12.68
N ALA A 16 -29.18 22.62 -13.87
CA ALA A 16 -28.15 23.20 -14.71
C ALA A 16 -27.53 24.47 -14.10
N ASN A 17 -28.36 25.34 -13.52
CA ASN A 17 -27.90 26.61 -12.90
C ASN A 17 -27.00 26.35 -11.66
N VAL A 18 -27.19 25.25 -10.96
CA VAL A 18 -26.35 24.84 -9.81
C VAL A 18 -25.24 23.86 -10.21
N SER A 19 -24.99 23.68 -11.50
CA SER A 19 -23.92 22.84 -12.07
C SER A 19 -24.02 21.35 -11.67
N ILE A 20 -25.20 20.86 -11.31
CA ILE A 20 -25.44 19.42 -11.11
C ILE A 20 -25.51 18.72 -12.45
N CYS A 21 -26.18 19.37 -13.42
CA CYS A 21 -26.34 18.88 -14.78
C CYS A 21 -25.83 19.91 -15.79
N LYS A 22 -25.53 19.46 -16.99
CA LYS A 22 -25.12 20.29 -18.13
C LYS A 22 -25.81 19.82 -19.39
N PHE A 23 -25.93 20.72 -20.36
CA PHE A 23 -26.26 20.39 -21.73
C PHE A 23 -24.99 20.36 -22.58
N ASP A 24 -24.85 19.34 -23.40
CA ASP A 24 -23.76 19.28 -24.39
C ASP A 24 -24.05 20.13 -25.63
N SER A 25 -23.15 20.15 -26.60
CA SER A 25 -23.29 20.87 -27.85
C SER A 25 -24.45 20.38 -28.73
N PHE A 26 -24.99 19.19 -28.44
CA PHE A 26 -26.16 18.59 -29.10
C PHE A 26 -27.45 18.78 -28.30
N ASN A 27 -27.41 19.61 -27.25
CA ASN A 27 -28.52 19.85 -26.34
C ASN A 27 -29.01 18.60 -25.61
N GLN A 28 -28.08 17.62 -25.43
CA GLN A 28 -28.32 16.43 -24.60
C GLN A 28 -28.06 16.76 -23.16
N PHE A 29 -28.93 16.29 -22.27
CA PHE A 29 -28.85 16.51 -20.84
C PHE A 29 -28.02 15.41 -20.17
N GLY A 30 -27.02 15.81 -19.38
CA GLY A 30 -26.18 14.89 -18.61
C GLY A 30 -25.71 15.48 -17.28
N PHE A 31 -25.11 14.65 -16.43
CA PHE A 31 -24.51 15.13 -15.19
C PHE A 31 -23.22 15.92 -15.48
N SER A 32 -22.96 16.96 -14.70
CA SER A 32 -21.77 17.78 -14.85
C SER A 32 -20.49 17.03 -14.43
N TYR A 33 -20.64 16.13 -13.47
CA TYR A 33 -19.55 15.31 -12.91
C TYR A 33 -20.03 13.88 -12.74
N GLU A 34 -19.18 12.90 -13.05
CA GLU A 34 -19.49 11.47 -13.00
C GLU A 34 -19.86 11.00 -11.59
N TYR A 35 -19.21 11.53 -10.56
CA TYR A 35 -19.53 11.15 -9.18
C TYR A 35 -20.96 11.51 -8.76
N ILE A 36 -21.60 12.53 -9.37
CA ILE A 36 -23.00 12.85 -9.15
C ILE A 36 -23.90 11.73 -9.72
N PHE A 37 -23.53 11.20 -10.88
CA PHE A 37 -24.20 10.05 -11.48
C PHE A 37 -24.07 8.82 -10.60
N TYR A 38 -22.86 8.50 -10.09
CA TYR A 38 -22.63 7.39 -9.18
C TYR A 38 -23.44 7.53 -7.88
N PHE A 39 -23.51 8.75 -7.34
CA PHE A 39 -24.32 9.05 -6.15
C PHE A 39 -25.80 8.72 -6.37
N PHE A 40 -26.41 9.13 -7.49
CA PHE A 40 -27.82 8.87 -7.75
C PHE A 40 -28.08 7.39 -8.04
N ILE A 41 -27.21 6.69 -8.74
CA ILE A 41 -27.31 5.23 -8.93
C ILE A 41 -27.26 4.54 -7.56
N ALA A 42 -26.29 4.87 -6.74
CA ALA A 42 -26.14 4.30 -5.41
C ALA A 42 -27.35 4.56 -4.52
N LYS A 43 -27.90 5.77 -4.60
CA LYS A 43 -29.13 6.16 -3.89
C LYS A 43 -30.31 5.28 -4.30
N TYR A 44 -30.52 5.07 -5.61
CA TYR A 44 -31.58 4.20 -6.13
C TYR A 44 -31.39 2.74 -5.67
N ILE A 45 -30.16 2.20 -5.79
CA ILE A 45 -29.85 0.84 -5.37
C ILE A 45 -30.08 0.68 -3.85
N SER A 46 -29.65 1.67 -3.04
CA SER A 46 -29.78 1.63 -1.58
C SER A 46 -31.23 1.65 -1.09
N GLU A 47 -32.14 2.25 -1.84
CA GLU A 47 -33.56 2.28 -1.56
C GLU A 47 -34.28 1.00 -2.04
N ASN A 48 -33.67 0.21 -2.92
CA ASN A 48 -34.24 -0.97 -3.56
C ASN A 48 -33.30 -2.19 -3.48
N ILE A 49 -32.65 -2.44 -2.33
CA ILE A 49 -31.60 -3.46 -2.15
C ILE A 49 -32.08 -4.84 -2.59
N ASP A 50 -33.25 -5.27 -2.14
CA ASP A 50 -33.76 -6.62 -2.43
C ASP A 50 -33.96 -6.89 -3.93
N GLN A 51 -34.22 -5.85 -4.72
CA GLN A 51 -34.39 -5.94 -6.17
C GLN A 51 -33.03 -5.85 -6.91
N ASN A 52 -31.99 -5.33 -6.26
CA ASN A 52 -30.69 -5.03 -6.86
C ASN A 52 -29.55 -5.87 -6.26
N LYS A 53 -29.84 -6.99 -5.59
CA LYS A 53 -28.80 -7.85 -5.00
C LYS A 53 -27.74 -8.29 -6.04
N SER A 54 -28.18 -8.80 -7.19
CA SER A 54 -27.26 -9.21 -8.26
C SER A 54 -26.37 -8.04 -8.79
N THR A 55 -26.90 -6.82 -8.76
CA THR A 55 -26.11 -5.64 -9.13
C THR A 55 -25.08 -5.33 -8.05
N ILE A 56 -25.44 -5.46 -6.77
CA ILE A 56 -24.50 -5.26 -5.64
C ILE A 56 -23.39 -6.32 -5.70
N ASP A 57 -23.74 -7.59 -5.94
CA ASP A 57 -22.78 -8.69 -6.08
C ASP A 57 -21.79 -8.41 -7.21
N TYR A 58 -22.29 -7.96 -8.38
CA TYR A 58 -21.45 -7.56 -9.50
C TYR A 58 -20.53 -6.39 -9.15
N LEU A 59 -21.03 -5.35 -8.50
CA LEU A 59 -20.25 -4.18 -8.11
C LEU A 59 -19.13 -4.55 -7.15
N THR A 60 -19.44 -5.33 -6.10
CA THR A 60 -18.48 -5.74 -5.06
C THR A 60 -17.44 -6.74 -5.57
N ALA A 61 -17.77 -7.57 -6.55
CA ALA A 61 -16.84 -8.49 -7.21
C ALA A 61 -15.92 -7.79 -8.24
N ASN A 62 -16.23 -6.57 -8.66
CA ASN A 62 -15.50 -5.84 -9.71
C ASN A 62 -15.00 -4.47 -9.23
N LEU A 63 -14.50 -4.37 -8.01
CA LEU A 63 -14.01 -3.11 -7.42
C LEU A 63 -12.74 -2.55 -8.05
N HIS A 64 -12.03 -3.33 -8.89
CA HIS A 64 -10.91 -2.83 -9.69
C HIS A 64 -11.32 -1.75 -10.68
N LYS A 65 -12.63 -1.63 -10.98
CA LYS A 65 -13.22 -0.53 -11.76
C LYS A 65 -13.63 0.60 -10.82
N ASP A 66 -13.12 1.81 -11.03
CA ASP A 66 -13.34 2.94 -10.13
C ASP A 66 -14.81 3.30 -9.95
N GLU A 67 -15.60 3.27 -11.04
CA GLU A 67 -17.03 3.50 -10.97
C GLU A 67 -17.73 2.55 -10.01
N ASN A 68 -17.38 1.25 -10.03
CA ASN A 68 -17.95 0.25 -9.13
C ASN A 68 -17.56 0.53 -7.67
N ALA A 69 -16.31 0.92 -7.45
CA ALA A 69 -15.81 1.29 -6.11
C ALA A 69 -16.58 2.49 -5.54
N TYR A 70 -16.74 3.57 -6.32
CA TYR A 70 -17.48 4.76 -5.89
C TYR A 70 -18.96 4.46 -5.62
N ILE A 71 -19.63 3.73 -6.52
CA ILE A 71 -21.02 3.33 -6.34
C ILE A 71 -21.17 2.50 -5.06
N THR A 72 -20.29 1.52 -4.83
CA THR A 72 -20.27 0.66 -3.63
C THR A 72 -20.13 1.49 -2.34
N ILE A 73 -19.20 2.44 -2.31
CA ILE A 73 -19.03 3.35 -1.16
C ILE A 73 -20.31 4.14 -0.92
N PHE A 74 -20.92 4.74 -1.95
CA PHE A 74 -22.14 5.51 -1.80
C PHE A 74 -23.33 4.64 -1.36
N ILE A 75 -23.49 3.40 -1.87
CA ILE A 75 -24.52 2.47 -1.38
C ILE A 75 -24.32 2.23 0.11
N ALA A 76 -23.10 1.89 0.54
CA ALA A 76 -22.79 1.64 1.94
C ALA A 76 -23.10 2.84 2.84
N HIS A 77 -23.02 4.07 2.33
CA HIS A 77 -23.41 5.28 3.06
C HIS A 77 -24.92 5.51 3.14
N HIS A 78 -25.65 5.11 2.12
CA HIS A 78 -27.09 5.38 2.03
C HIS A 78 -27.96 4.32 2.71
N THR A 79 -27.45 3.11 2.89
CA THR A 79 -28.23 2.00 3.46
C THR A 79 -27.86 1.70 4.91
N LYS A 80 -28.85 1.15 5.65
CA LYS A 80 -28.65 0.50 6.96
C LYS A 80 -28.52 -1.02 6.82
N SER A 81 -28.76 -1.59 5.64
CA SER A 81 -28.61 -3.02 5.39
C SER A 81 -27.16 -3.44 5.55
N SER A 82 -26.93 -4.60 6.18
CA SER A 82 -25.61 -5.21 6.27
C SER A 82 -25.18 -5.86 4.95
N TYR A 83 -26.10 -6.15 4.04
CA TYR A 83 -25.88 -6.95 2.84
C TYR A 83 -24.60 -6.56 2.07
N ILE A 84 -24.42 -5.25 1.81
CA ILE A 84 -23.23 -4.79 1.09
C ILE A 84 -21.92 -5.00 1.87
N LEU A 85 -21.98 -4.92 3.20
CA LEU A 85 -20.81 -5.18 4.05
C LEU A 85 -20.48 -6.67 4.08
N ASP A 86 -21.52 -7.51 4.10
CA ASP A 86 -21.38 -8.97 4.08
C ASP A 86 -20.78 -9.43 2.73
N GLU A 87 -21.25 -8.87 1.61
CA GLU A 87 -20.69 -9.14 0.28
C GLU A 87 -19.23 -8.67 0.15
N LEU A 88 -18.90 -7.49 0.70
CA LEU A 88 -17.51 -7.02 0.72
C LEU A 88 -16.59 -7.95 1.53
N LEU A 89 -17.07 -8.44 2.67
CA LEU A 89 -16.33 -9.39 3.50
C LEU A 89 -16.13 -10.73 2.78
N LEU A 90 -17.19 -11.27 2.16
CA LEU A 90 -17.12 -12.51 1.39
C LEU A 90 -16.10 -12.39 0.23
N ASN A 91 -16.20 -11.31 -0.55
CA ASN A 91 -15.24 -11.07 -1.63
C ASN A 91 -13.81 -10.87 -1.11
N ALA A 92 -13.63 -10.19 0.02
CA ALA A 92 -12.31 -10.01 0.62
C ALA A 92 -11.69 -11.34 1.08
N GLN A 93 -12.49 -12.28 1.61
CA GLN A 93 -12.03 -13.58 2.11
C GLN A 93 -11.41 -14.48 1.02
N ILE A 94 -11.92 -14.39 -0.22
CA ILE A 94 -11.41 -15.20 -1.35
C ILE A 94 -10.16 -14.61 -2.01
N LEU A 95 -9.83 -13.33 -1.73
CA LEU A 95 -8.66 -12.68 -2.30
C LEU A 95 -7.37 -13.24 -1.70
N PHE A 96 -6.52 -13.86 -2.53
CA PHE A 96 -5.30 -14.54 -2.13
C PHE A 96 -5.53 -15.59 -1.03
N GLU A 97 -6.67 -16.30 -1.05
CA GLU A 97 -7.08 -17.27 -0.03
C GLU A 97 -6.11 -18.48 0.10
N GLU A 98 -5.35 -18.77 -0.95
CA GLU A 98 -4.31 -19.79 -0.96
C GLU A 98 -3.12 -19.47 -0.05
N PHE A 99 -3.00 -18.22 0.44
CA PHE A 99 -1.94 -17.77 1.33
C PHE A 99 -2.47 -17.44 2.72
N GLU A 100 -1.83 -17.97 3.75
CA GLU A 100 -2.08 -17.53 5.12
C GLU A 100 -1.55 -16.10 5.33
N PRO A 101 -2.24 -15.26 6.13
CA PRO A 101 -1.77 -13.92 6.42
C PRO A 101 -0.37 -13.91 7.06
N SER A 102 0.57 -13.15 6.50
CA SER A 102 1.93 -13.02 7.02
C SER A 102 1.96 -12.51 8.45
N THR A 103 2.65 -13.21 9.32
CA THR A 103 2.82 -12.88 10.73
C THR A 103 4.03 -11.99 11.00
N LEU A 104 5.01 -11.99 10.09
CA LEU A 104 6.33 -11.35 10.21
C LEU A 104 7.15 -11.86 11.42
N ASN A 105 6.88 -13.08 11.89
CA ASN A 105 7.65 -13.67 12.97
C ASN A 105 9.02 -14.16 12.49
N SER A 106 9.91 -14.54 13.43
CA SER A 106 11.28 -14.95 13.12
C SER A 106 11.37 -16.27 12.38
N GLU A 107 10.39 -17.17 12.49
CA GLU A 107 10.36 -18.41 11.75
C GLU A 107 10.03 -18.16 10.26
N GLU A 108 8.97 -17.42 10.00
CA GLU A 108 8.53 -17.02 8.65
C GLU A 108 9.62 -16.27 7.89
N LEU A 109 10.29 -15.30 8.53
CA LEU A 109 11.27 -14.42 7.91
C LEU A 109 12.73 -14.84 8.11
N SER A 110 12.99 -16.08 8.53
CA SER A 110 14.36 -16.57 8.79
C SER A 110 15.30 -16.42 7.59
N PHE A 111 14.79 -16.60 6.36
CA PHE A 111 15.54 -16.41 5.11
C PHE A 111 15.87 -14.92 4.86
N PHE A 112 14.99 -14.01 5.21
CA PHE A 112 15.17 -12.58 5.09
C PHE A 112 16.17 -12.07 6.13
N ASP A 113 16.03 -12.52 7.37
CA ASP A 113 16.87 -12.14 8.50
C ASP A 113 18.35 -12.54 8.32
N LYS A 114 18.64 -13.61 7.55
CA LYS A 114 20.01 -13.99 7.14
C LYS A 114 20.70 -12.91 6.29
N ASN A 115 19.94 -12.02 5.69
CA ASN A 115 20.40 -10.96 4.80
C ASN A 115 20.24 -9.55 5.39
N GLU A 116 20.00 -9.44 6.70
CA GLU A 116 19.79 -8.16 7.42
C GLU A 116 20.96 -7.19 7.23
N ASP A 117 22.20 -7.71 7.15
CA ASP A 117 23.41 -6.91 6.93
C ASP A 117 23.42 -6.17 5.59
N LYS A 118 22.63 -6.63 4.61
CA LYS A 118 22.48 -6.02 3.29
C LYS A 118 21.40 -4.93 3.26
N ILE A 119 20.51 -4.91 4.26
CA ILE A 119 19.41 -3.94 4.37
C ILE A 119 19.91 -2.63 4.96
N ILE A 120 19.52 -1.51 4.36
CA ILE A 120 19.85 -0.18 4.87
C ILE A 120 19.15 0.04 6.20
N LYS A 121 19.91 0.41 7.24
CA LYS A 121 19.36 0.63 8.57
C LYS A 121 18.59 1.94 8.66
N ALA A 122 17.47 1.93 9.39
CA ALA A 122 16.72 3.12 9.73
C ALA A 122 17.57 4.06 10.60
N LEU A 123 17.54 5.36 10.31
CA LEU A 123 18.35 6.36 10.98
C LEU A 123 17.51 7.53 11.46
N LEU A 124 17.66 7.90 12.72
CA LEU A 124 17.01 9.08 13.25
C LEU A 124 17.55 10.35 12.59
N PRO A 125 16.67 11.32 12.26
CA PRO A 125 17.10 12.63 11.78
C PRO A 125 17.86 13.39 12.87
N GLU A 126 18.63 14.41 12.50
CA GLU A 126 19.26 15.31 13.47
C GLU A 126 18.21 16.09 14.27
N TYR A 127 18.51 16.43 15.52
CA TYR A 127 17.57 17.14 16.41
C TYR A 127 17.01 18.45 15.81
N ASN A 128 17.83 19.15 15.03
CA ASN A 128 17.47 20.44 14.41
C ASN A 128 16.95 20.28 12.96
N HIS A 129 16.50 19.08 12.54
CA HIS A 129 15.93 18.91 11.20
C HIS A 129 14.64 19.74 11.04
N ASP A 130 14.43 20.27 9.85
CA ASP A 130 13.24 21.03 9.48
C ASP A 130 12.05 20.08 9.25
N THR A 131 11.27 19.87 10.32
CA THR A 131 10.09 19.00 10.29
C THR A 131 9.00 19.50 9.35
N ASP A 132 8.88 20.83 9.18
CA ASP A 132 7.82 21.40 8.31
C ASP A 132 8.16 21.18 6.84
N HIS A 133 9.43 21.31 6.48
CA HIS A 133 9.90 21.01 5.12
C HIS A 133 9.78 19.51 4.80
N GLU A 134 10.26 18.64 5.68
CA GLU A 134 10.16 17.17 5.50
C GLU A 134 8.70 16.73 5.41
N ARG A 135 7.83 17.27 6.27
CA ARG A 135 6.40 16.96 6.24
C ARG A 135 5.75 17.36 4.91
N LYS A 136 6.01 18.57 4.42
CA LYS A 136 5.50 19.02 3.11
C LYS A 136 5.96 18.10 2.00
N LYS A 137 7.25 17.73 1.98
CA LYS A 137 7.83 16.84 0.99
C LYS A 137 7.20 15.44 1.01
N ILE A 138 6.98 14.87 2.20
CA ILE A 138 6.34 13.55 2.35
C ILE A 138 4.88 13.60 1.89
N LEU A 139 4.12 14.64 2.27
CA LEU A 139 2.72 14.81 1.88
C LEU A 139 2.58 15.08 0.37
N GLN A 140 3.47 15.89 -0.20
CA GLN A 140 3.50 16.14 -1.64
C GLN A 140 3.78 14.85 -2.42
N ARG A 141 4.80 14.08 -2.02
CA ARG A 141 5.12 12.81 -2.65
C ARG A 141 3.98 11.78 -2.54
N LYS A 142 3.24 11.81 -1.43
CA LYS A 142 2.05 10.97 -1.28
C LYS A 142 0.95 11.39 -2.25
N ALA A 143 0.69 12.70 -2.40
CA ALA A 143 -0.29 13.22 -3.34
C ALA A 143 0.10 12.89 -4.80
N GLU A 144 1.37 13.05 -5.17
CA GLU A 144 1.89 12.69 -6.49
C GLU A 144 1.67 11.19 -6.78
N LEU A 145 1.93 10.30 -5.81
CA LEU A 145 1.68 8.86 -5.98
C LEU A 145 0.20 8.51 -6.10
N GLU A 146 -0.68 9.24 -5.40
CA GLU A 146 -2.13 9.08 -5.52
C GLU A 146 -2.65 9.60 -6.88
N GLU A 147 -2.07 10.68 -7.42
CA GLU A 147 -2.38 11.20 -8.76
C GLU A 147 -1.86 10.26 -9.86
N ASP A 148 -0.64 9.75 -9.74
CA ASP A 148 -0.07 8.77 -10.69
C ASP A 148 -0.91 7.47 -10.73
N GLU A 149 -1.41 7.00 -9.58
CA GLU A 149 -2.33 5.84 -9.52
C GLU A 149 -3.64 6.10 -10.29
N ILE A 150 -4.16 7.33 -10.28
CA ILE A 150 -5.37 7.74 -11.02
C ILE A 150 -5.08 7.83 -12.52
N GLU A 151 -3.95 8.43 -12.92
CA GLU A 151 -3.57 8.56 -14.34
C GLU A 151 -3.19 7.21 -14.97
N GLU A 152 -2.55 6.29 -14.22
CA GLU A 152 -2.26 4.93 -14.70
C GLU A 152 -3.53 4.13 -14.99
N VAL A 153 -4.61 4.31 -14.22
CA VAL A 153 -5.91 3.67 -14.45
C VAL A 153 -6.55 4.18 -15.76
N ASP A 154 -6.42 5.46 -16.06
CA ASP A 154 -6.98 6.05 -17.29
C ASP A 154 -6.15 5.66 -18.54
N ASN A 155 -4.83 5.48 -18.39
CA ASN A 155 -3.90 5.05 -19.44
C ASN A 155 -3.80 3.52 -19.59
N SER A 156 -4.28 2.70 -18.65
CA SER A 156 -4.20 1.23 -18.69
C SER A 156 -5.09 0.58 -19.74
N ARG A 157 -5.84 1.37 -20.53
CA ARG A 157 -6.46 0.93 -21.80
C ARG A 157 -5.44 0.61 -22.89
N THR A 158 -4.17 0.98 -22.71
CA THR A 158 -3.06 0.57 -23.58
C THR A 158 -2.30 -0.56 -22.89
N LYS A 159 -2.31 -1.77 -23.52
CA LYS A 159 -1.52 -2.94 -23.08
C LYS A 159 -0.10 -2.50 -22.73
N PRO A 160 0.47 -2.95 -21.58
CA PRO A 160 1.84 -2.61 -21.22
C PRO A 160 2.79 -3.01 -22.36
N LYS A 161 3.55 -2.05 -22.89
CA LYS A 161 4.58 -2.32 -23.90
C LYS A 161 5.76 -3.00 -23.19
N PHE A 162 5.76 -4.32 -23.16
CA PHE A 162 6.94 -5.12 -22.79
C PHE A 162 7.92 -5.13 -23.97
N GLU A 163 8.77 -4.12 -24.04
CA GLU A 163 9.83 -4.08 -25.03
C GLU A 163 10.86 -5.18 -24.71
N ASN A 164 11.08 -6.08 -25.69
CA ASN A 164 12.16 -7.07 -25.80
C ASN A 164 12.00 -8.51 -25.26
N ARG A 165 10.83 -8.98 -24.81
CA ARG A 165 10.63 -10.41 -24.63
C ARG A 165 9.38 -10.87 -25.38
N LYS A 166 9.51 -11.96 -26.18
CA LYS A 166 8.35 -12.64 -26.73
C LYS A 166 7.77 -13.51 -25.63
N TRP A 167 6.66 -13.06 -25.04
CA TRP A 167 5.83 -13.84 -24.15
C TRP A 167 4.91 -14.72 -25.00
N ASN A 168 4.59 -15.92 -24.51
CA ASN A 168 3.49 -16.68 -25.11
C ASN A 168 2.15 -16.13 -24.58
N ASP A 169 1.04 -16.46 -25.23
CA ASP A 169 -0.28 -15.93 -24.87
C ASP A 169 -0.70 -16.39 -23.47
N GLU A 170 -0.35 -17.62 -23.05
CA GLU A 170 -0.65 -18.13 -21.70
C GLU A 170 0.10 -17.37 -20.61
N GLU A 171 1.38 -17.03 -20.80
CA GLU A 171 2.16 -16.20 -19.85
C GLU A 171 1.60 -14.79 -19.72
N MET A 172 1.11 -14.23 -20.81
CA MET A 172 0.45 -12.91 -20.80
C MET A 172 -0.87 -12.94 -20.04
N ASP A 173 -1.68 -13.99 -20.22
CA ASP A 173 -2.95 -14.17 -19.52
C ASP A 173 -2.73 -14.33 -18.00
N GLU A 174 -1.71 -15.10 -17.59
CA GLU A 174 -1.35 -15.26 -16.16
C GLU A 174 -0.91 -13.94 -15.53
N ILE A 175 -0.10 -13.13 -16.23
CA ILE A 175 0.35 -11.81 -15.75
C ILE A 175 -0.83 -10.85 -15.61
N GLU A 176 -1.70 -10.80 -16.60
CA GLU A 176 -2.88 -9.94 -16.61
C GLU A 176 -3.86 -10.34 -15.50
N MET A 177 -4.02 -11.63 -15.25
CA MET A 177 -4.83 -12.17 -14.17
C MET A 177 -4.25 -11.79 -12.79
N LEU A 178 -2.93 -11.93 -12.59
CA LEU A 178 -2.28 -11.55 -11.33
C LEU A 178 -2.36 -10.04 -11.07
N ASP A 179 -2.13 -9.21 -12.08
CA ASP A 179 -2.26 -7.76 -11.98
C ASP A 179 -3.69 -7.35 -11.62
N THR A 180 -4.67 -7.97 -12.27
CA THR A 180 -6.11 -7.74 -12.00
C THR A 180 -6.46 -8.14 -10.56
N ASN A 181 -6.01 -9.30 -10.09
CA ASN A 181 -6.26 -9.77 -8.72
C ASN A 181 -5.60 -8.85 -7.68
N LEU A 182 -4.38 -8.38 -7.94
CA LEU A 182 -3.69 -7.45 -7.05
C LEU A 182 -4.42 -6.10 -6.98
N ARG A 183 -4.84 -5.56 -8.12
CA ARG A 183 -5.62 -4.31 -8.18
C ARG A 183 -6.97 -4.47 -7.48
N LEU A 184 -7.68 -5.57 -7.73
CA LEU A 184 -8.95 -5.88 -7.06
C LEU A 184 -8.75 -5.94 -5.54
N SER A 185 -7.71 -6.62 -5.06
CA SER A 185 -7.41 -6.75 -3.64
C SER A 185 -7.11 -5.40 -2.99
N MET A 186 -6.24 -4.59 -3.59
CA MET A 186 -5.90 -3.26 -3.09
C MET A 186 -7.13 -2.36 -3.05
N LYS A 187 -7.94 -2.34 -4.11
CA LYS A 187 -9.14 -1.50 -4.19
C LYS A 187 -10.24 -1.99 -3.22
N THR A 188 -10.39 -3.30 -3.04
CA THR A 188 -11.34 -3.85 -2.05
C THR A 188 -11.02 -3.34 -0.65
N VAL A 189 -9.76 -3.38 -0.22
CA VAL A 189 -9.38 -2.86 1.10
C VAL A 189 -9.52 -1.34 1.20
N GLU A 190 -9.26 -0.59 0.12
CA GLU A 190 -9.52 0.86 0.09
C GLU A 190 -11.01 1.19 0.29
N VAL A 191 -11.89 0.46 -0.38
CA VAL A 191 -13.35 0.60 -0.23
C VAL A 191 -13.77 0.24 1.19
N MET A 192 -13.35 -0.92 1.71
CA MET A 192 -13.61 -1.34 3.09
C MET A 192 -13.14 -0.28 4.10
N GLY A 193 -11.90 0.18 3.95
CA GLY A 193 -11.31 1.21 4.79
C GLY A 193 -12.07 2.54 4.73
N THR A 194 -12.47 2.98 3.54
CA THR A 194 -13.27 4.20 3.35
C THR A 194 -14.62 4.10 4.06
N ILE A 195 -15.28 2.95 3.96
CA ILE A 195 -16.56 2.72 4.62
C ILE A 195 -16.42 2.78 6.16
N ILE A 196 -15.45 2.05 6.74
CA ILE A 196 -15.30 2.04 8.21
C ILE A 196 -14.82 3.39 8.76
N LYS A 197 -13.98 4.13 8.05
CA LYS A 197 -13.57 5.49 8.42
C LYS A 197 -14.76 6.44 8.51
N ASN A 198 -15.61 6.41 7.50
CA ASN A 198 -16.73 7.33 7.36
C ASN A 198 -17.93 6.91 8.21
N ARG A 199 -18.06 5.62 8.52
CA ARG A 199 -19.17 5.06 9.30
C ARG A 199 -18.79 4.60 10.70
N SER A 200 -17.63 5.00 11.21
CA SER A 200 -17.09 4.60 12.52
C SER A 200 -18.05 4.90 13.69
N GLY A 201 -18.92 5.92 13.57
CA GLY A 201 -19.94 6.25 14.56
C GLY A 201 -21.31 5.61 14.34
N SER A 202 -21.54 4.87 13.25
CA SER A 202 -22.84 4.29 12.89
C SER A 202 -22.86 2.77 12.75
N LEU A 203 -21.70 2.14 12.57
CA LEU A 203 -21.54 0.69 12.60
C LEU A 203 -21.30 0.21 14.02
N ASN A 204 -21.76 -1.02 14.33
CA ASN A 204 -21.46 -1.65 15.60
C ASN A 204 -19.96 -2.05 15.67
N LEU A 205 -19.47 -2.28 16.88
CA LEU A 205 -18.06 -2.59 17.14
C LEU A 205 -17.59 -3.85 16.40
N GLU A 206 -18.40 -4.89 16.43
CA GLU A 206 -18.10 -6.18 15.81
C GLU A 206 -17.92 -6.04 14.28
N SER A 207 -18.85 -5.34 13.61
CA SER A 207 -18.74 -5.07 12.17
C SER A 207 -17.47 -4.26 11.83
N LEU A 208 -17.14 -3.25 12.65
CA LEU A 208 -15.92 -2.46 12.45
C LEU A 208 -14.67 -3.31 12.60
N GLU A 209 -14.59 -4.16 13.64
CA GLU A 209 -13.47 -5.04 13.89
C GLU A 209 -13.34 -6.11 12.80
N ASN A 210 -14.45 -6.70 12.34
CA ASN A 210 -14.43 -7.73 11.29
C ASN A 210 -13.96 -7.16 9.95
N ILE A 211 -14.49 -6.00 9.53
CA ILE A 211 -14.09 -5.36 8.27
C ILE A 211 -12.62 -4.90 8.35
N PHE A 212 -12.21 -4.31 9.47
CA PHE A 212 -10.82 -3.89 9.67
C PHE A 212 -9.86 -5.09 9.62
N ASN A 213 -10.20 -6.18 10.33
CA ASN A 213 -9.38 -7.37 10.41
C ASN A 213 -9.24 -8.04 9.05
N GLU A 214 -10.35 -8.24 8.33
CA GLU A 214 -10.30 -8.87 7.01
C GLU A 214 -9.52 -8.01 6.01
N GLY A 215 -9.73 -6.69 6.00
CA GLY A 215 -8.94 -5.79 5.17
C GLY A 215 -7.44 -5.84 5.48
N MET A 216 -7.07 -5.98 6.75
CA MET A 216 -5.67 -6.19 7.14
C MET A 216 -5.16 -7.55 6.63
N LYS A 217 -5.95 -8.62 6.78
CA LYS A 217 -5.58 -9.99 6.33
C LYS A 217 -5.37 -10.05 4.81
N VAL A 218 -6.17 -9.35 4.00
CA VAL A 218 -5.95 -9.26 2.55
C VAL A 218 -4.54 -8.74 2.25
N HIS A 219 -4.12 -7.63 2.85
CA HIS A 219 -2.76 -7.11 2.65
C HIS A 219 -1.68 -8.07 3.14
N LEU A 220 -1.93 -8.77 4.24
CA LEU A 220 -0.98 -9.75 4.78
C LEU A 220 -0.91 -11.04 3.95
N ARG A 221 -1.99 -11.46 3.28
CA ARG A 221 -1.97 -12.55 2.28
C ARG A 221 -1.19 -12.15 1.02
N ILE A 222 -1.38 -10.92 0.53
CA ILE A 222 -0.54 -10.38 -0.55
C ILE A 222 0.94 -10.36 -0.14
N LEU A 223 1.23 -9.99 1.10
CA LEU A 223 2.59 -10.02 1.63
C LEU A 223 3.15 -11.44 1.67
N SER A 224 2.37 -12.42 2.13
CA SER A 224 2.75 -13.84 2.13
C SER A 224 3.05 -14.36 0.73
N SER A 225 2.19 -14.05 -0.24
CA SER A 225 2.40 -14.39 -1.65
C SER A 225 3.74 -13.84 -2.14
N PHE A 226 4.02 -12.57 -1.88
CA PHE A 226 5.31 -11.95 -2.24
C PHE A 226 6.50 -12.60 -1.52
N LEU A 227 6.41 -12.85 -0.21
CA LEU A 227 7.48 -13.48 0.57
C LEU A 227 7.78 -14.91 0.07
N ASN A 228 6.75 -15.61 -0.39
CA ASN A 228 6.91 -16.96 -0.94
C ASN A 228 7.75 -16.96 -2.23
N VAL A 229 7.54 -15.96 -3.08
CA VAL A 229 8.32 -15.78 -4.31
C VAL A 229 9.80 -15.49 -4.01
N ILE A 230 10.08 -14.54 -3.12
CA ILE A 230 11.47 -14.14 -2.82
C ILE A 230 12.24 -15.14 -1.95
N LYS A 231 11.55 -16.13 -1.38
CA LYS A 231 12.16 -17.22 -0.61
C LYS A 231 12.91 -18.22 -1.51
N ASP A 232 12.57 -18.28 -2.80
CA ASP A 232 13.22 -19.16 -3.74
C ASP A 232 14.64 -18.65 -4.09
N GLU A 233 15.65 -19.53 -3.93
CA GLU A 233 17.04 -19.20 -4.21
C GLU A 233 17.30 -18.94 -5.70
N ASP A 234 16.57 -19.61 -6.59
CA ASP A 234 16.72 -19.38 -8.04
C ASP A 234 16.16 -18.02 -8.43
N ALA A 235 15.13 -17.58 -7.70
CA ALA A 235 14.58 -16.25 -7.78
C ALA A 235 15.59 -15.17 -7.41
N GLU A 236 16.30 -15.32 -6.31
CA GLU A 236 17.38 -14.40 -5.93
C GLU A 236 18.48 -14.38 -7.00
N LYS A 237 18.93 -15.56 -7.47
CA LYS A 237 20.01 -15.67 -8.46
C LYS A 237 19.64 -14.96 -9.77
N GLY A 238 18.46 -15.24 -10.33
CA GLY A 238 18.02 -14.64 -11.60
C GLY A 238 17.89 -13.12 -11.51
N MET A 239 17.34 -12.58 -10.41
CA MET A 239 17.25 -11.15 -10.22
C MET A 239 18.60 -10.49 -9.98
N VAL A 240 19.50 -11.13 -9.22
CA VAL A 240 20.86 -10.63 -9.01
C VAL A 240 21.62 -10.59 -10.33
N GLU A 241 21.48 -11.58 -11.19
CA GLU A 241 22.10 -11.60 -12.51
C GLU A 241 21.58 -10.48 -13.42
N PHE A 242 20.26 -10.30 -13.46
CA PHE A 242 19.66 -9.16 -14.16
C PHE A 242 20.17 -7.80 -13.64
N LEU A 243 20.28 -7.64 -12.31
CA LEU A 243 20.81 -6.40 -11.72
C LEU A 243 22.30 -6.20 -12.06
N LYS A 244 23.10 -7.27 -12.16
CA LYS A 244 24.51 -7.18 -12.61
C LYS A 244 24.59 -6.67 -14.04
N GLU A 245 23.84 -7.26 -14.96
CA GLU A 245 23.79 -6.82 -16.36
C GLU A 245 23.42 -5.34 -16.48
N ARG A 246 22.43 -4.89 -15.70
CA ARG A 246 22.02 -3.48 -15.67
C ARG A 246 23.08 -2.56 -15.06
N LEU A 247 23.78 -2.98 -14.03
CA LEU A 247 24.86 -2.22 -13.43
C LEU A 247 26.06 -2.12 -14.39
N ASP A 248 26.35 -3.16 -15.16
CA ASP A 248 27.42 -3.15 -16.16
C ASP A 248 27.05 -2.27 -17.36
N SER A 249 25.79 -2.31 -17.85
CA SER A 249 25.35 -1.39 -18.92
C SER A 249 25.41 0.10 -18.52
N ILE A 250 25.14 0.42 -17.25
CA ILE A 250 25.25 1.80 -16.74
C ILE A 250 26.73 2.25 -16.66
N LYS A 251 27.70 1.32 -16.50
CA LYS A 251 29.12 1.66 -16.50
C LYS A 251 29.64 2.02 -17.89
N GLU A 252 29.13 1.35 -18.92
CA GLU A 252 29.54 1.63 -20.31
C GLU A 252 29.11 3.05 -20.75
N ASP A 253 28.05 3.61 -20.15
CA ASP A 253 27.56 4.97 -20.42
C ASP A 253 28.28 6.08 -19.61
N ARG A 254 29.24 5.74 -18.74
CA ARG A 254 29.96 6.71 -17.88
C ARG A 254 31.33 7.11 -18.44
N GLU A 255 31.62 8.40 -18.25
CA GLU A 255 32.93 8.95 -18.64
C GLU A 255 34.13 8.31 -17.90
N GLU A 256 35.27 8.20 -18.57
CA GLU A 256 36.52 7.47 -18.22
C GLU A 256 37.17 7.75 -16.84
N ASN A 257 36.59 8.53 -15.97
CA ASN A 257 37.19 8.98 -14.70
C ASN A 257 36.70 8.31 -13.41
N GLU A 258 35.77 7.33 -13.47
CA GLU A 258 35.31 6.61 -12.27
C GLU A 258 36.01 5.24 -12.16
N LYS A 259 36.41 4.92 -10.93
CA LYS A 259 37.12 3.69 -10.56
C LYS A 259 36.27 2.47 -10.93
N GLU A 260 36.76 1.63 -11.84
CA GLU A 260 36.11 0.37 -12.20
C GLU A 260 35.87 -0.50 -10.95
N LEU A 261 34.60 -0.88 -10.74
CA LEU A 261 34.24 -1.85 -9.70
C LEU A 261 34.64 -3.25 -10.15
N LYS A 262 35.26 -4.01 -9.27
CA LYS A 262 35.56 -5.42 -9.52
C LYS A 262 34.28 -6.24 -9.66
N PRO A 263 34.26 -7.35 -10.40
CA PRO A 263 33.09 -8.20 -10.57
C PRO A 263 32.45 -8.65 -9.24
N GLU A 264 33.26 -8.94 -8.23
CA GLU A 264 32.80 -9.30 -6.87
C GLU A 264 32.07 -8.14 -6.15
N GLU A 265 32.53 -6.89 -6.39
CA GLU A 265 31.91 -5.68 -5.83
C GLU A 265 30.57 -5.40 -6.52
N VAL A 266 30.45 -5.68 -7.82
CA VAL A 266 29.20 -5.58 -8.59
C VAL A 266 28.18 -6.59 -8.08
N GLU A 267 28.59 -7.84 -7.87
CA GLU A 267 27.71 -8.87 -7.32
C GLU A 267 27.23 -8.52 -5.91
N LYS A 268 28.14 -8.08 -5.04
CA LYS A 268 27.80 -7.63 -3.70
C LYS A 268 26.82 -6.45 -3.71
N LEU A 269 26.99 -5.53 -4.64
CA LEU A 269 26.09 -4.39 -4.83
C LEU A 269 24.72 -4.86 -5.35
N ALA A 270 24.68 -5.75 -6.35
CA ALA A 270 23.45 -6.30 -6.89
C ALA A 270 22.64 -7.03 -5.80
N ARG A 271 23.29 -7.89 -4.98
CA ARG A 271 22.62 -8.54 -3.82
C ARG A 271 22.09 -7.53 -2.81
N LYS A 272 22.85 -6.47 -2.53
CA LYS A 272 22.41 -5.40 -1.63
C LYS A 272 21.19 -4.67 -2.19
N ILE A 273 21.17 -4.37 -3.48
CA ILE A 273 20.03 -3.75 -4.16
C ILE A 273 18.82 -4.68 -4.08
N PHE A 274 18.98 -5.96 -4.42
CA PHE A 274 17.90 -6.96 -4.33
C PHE A 274 17.22 -6.97 -2.96
N TRP A 275 17.98 -7.13 -1.86
CA TRP A 275 17.41 -7.21 -0.52
C TRP A 275 16.77 -5.89 -0.06
N ASN A 276 17.32 -4.73 -0.48
CA ASN A 276 16.69 -3.44 -0.16
C ASN A 276 15.41 -3.19 -0.96
N LEU A 277 15.33 -3.63 -2.22
CA LEU A 277 14.09 -3.56 -3.00
C LEU A 277 12.99 -4.42 -2.36
N ASN A 278 13.32 -5.67 -2.01
CA ASN A 278 12.37 -6.57 -1.37
C ASN A 278 11.92 -6.05 0.00
N PHE A 279 12.83 -5.51 0.80
CA PHE A 279 12.46 -4.82 2.04
C PHE A 279 11.54 -3.62 1.77
N GLY A 280 11.82 -2.87 0.71
CA GLY A 280 10.97 -1.75 0.28
C GLY A 280 9.55 -2.18 -0.08
N VAL A 281 9.39 -3.34 -0.75
CA VAL A 281 8.06 -3.90 -1.07
C VAL A 281 7.32 -4.33 0.20
N VAL A 282 7.97 -5.06 1.11
CA VAL A 282 7.39 -5.44 2.41
C VAL A 282 6.94 -4.19 3.18
N HIS A 283 7.80 -3.18 3.26
CA HIS A 283 7.48 -1.90 3.89
C HIS A 283 6.30 -1.19 3.19
N GLY A 284 6.26 -1.23 1.85
CA GLY A 284 5.19 -0.66 1.03
C GLY A 284 3.82 -1.30 1.31
N ILE A 285 3.74 -2.63 1.32
CA ILE A 285 2.50 -3.37 1.59
C ILE A 285 1.97 -3.04 3.01
N ILE A 286 2.84 -3.07 4.03
CA ILE A 286 2.47 -2.70 5.40
C ILE A 286 2.01 -1.23 5.47
N THR A 287 2.69 -0.33 4.76
CA THR A 287 2.31 1.08 4.69
C THR A 287 0.95 1.27 4.02
N LYS A 288 0.68 0.53 2.94
CA LYS A 288 -0.62 0.57 2.27
C LYS A 288 -1.74 0.08 3.21
N ALA A 289 -1.54 -1.00 3.96
CA ALA A 289 -2.48 -1.46 4.97
C ALA A 289 -2.77 -0.37 6.03
N ILE A 290 -1.74 0.30 6.54
CA ILE A 290 -1.86 1.40 7.50
C ILE A 290 -2.70 2.55 6.93
N HIS A 291 -2.47 2.93 5.67
CA HIS A 291 -3.18 4.05 5.05
C HIS A 291 -4.59 3.68 4.60
N SER A 292 -4.79 2.49 4.06
CA SER A 292 -6.11 2.02 3.63
C SER A 292 -7.08 1.90 4.81
N LEU A 293 -6.63 1.38 5.96
CA LEU A 293 -7.50 1.10 7.11
C LEU A 293 -7.43 2.17 8.21
N GLY A 294 -6.34 2.95 8.28
CA GLY A 294 -6.08 3.84 9.41
C GLY A 294 -6.89 5.14 9.38
N SER A 295 -7.37 5.53 10.55
CA SER A 295 -7.91 6.86 10.84
C SER A 295 -7.83 7.16 12.34
N SER A 296 -7.96 8.44 12.74
CA SER A 296 -7.99 8.84 14.15
C SER A 296 -9.18 8.22 14.91
N ASN A 297 -10.28 7.94 14.22
CA ASN A 297 -11.49 7.36 14.80
C ASN A 297 -11.43 5.84 14.99
N LEU A 298 -10.45 5.18 14.38
CA LEU A 298 -10.30 3.71 14.38
C LEU A 298 -9.13 3.21 15.25
N LEU A 299 -8.51 4.07 16.07
CA LEU A 299 -7.36 3.70 16.90
C LEU A 299 -7.67 2.55 17.88
N THR A 300 -8.85 2.57 18.49
CA THR A 300 -9.31 1.50 19.40
C THR A 300 -9.60 0.21 18.65
N ILE A 301 -10.19 0.29 17.46
CA ILE A 301 -10.44 -0.87 16.59
C ILE A 301 -9.12 -1.54 16.21
N ALA A 302 -8.15 -0.75 15.75
CA ALA A 302 -6.82 -1.25 15.38
C ALA A 302 -6.10 -1.93 16.58
N GLU A 303 -6.24 -1.37 17.78
CA GLU A 303 -5.69 -1.96 19.01
C GLU A 303 -6.34 -3.29 19.36
N ASN A 304 -7.69 -3.33 19.37
CA ASN A 304 -8.44 -4.54 19.68
C ASN A 304 -8.10 -5.68 18.70
N VAL A 305 -8.09 -5.39 17.40
CA VAL A 305 -7.71 -6.37 16.37
C VAL A 305 -6.28 -6.83 16.55
N SER A 306 -5.33 -5.91 16.79
CA SER A 306 -3.93 -6.27 17.01
C SER A 306 -3.72 -7.17 18.24
N ILE A 307 -4.47 -6.94 19.32
CA ILE A 307 -4.43 -7.79 20.53
C ILE A 307 -5.00 -9.17 20.23
N LYS A 308 -6.13 -9.26 19.50
CA LYS A 308 -6.75 -10.54 19.11
C LYS A 308 -5.84 -11.38 18.20
N GLU A 309 -5.24 -10.77 17.20
CA GLU A 309 -4.34 -11.47 16.26
C GLU A 309 -2.99 -11.82 16.89
N GLY A 310 -2.46 -10.97 17.78
CA GLY A 310 -1.26 -11.22 18.58
C GLY A 310 0.06 -11.31 17.79
N THR A 311 0.05 -11.07 16.47
CA THR A 311 1.18 -11.21 15.56
C THR A 311 2.05 -9.95 15.49
N PRO A 312 3.36 -10.06 15.12
CA PRO A 312 4.20 -8.90 14.82
C PRO A 312 3.63 -8.01 13.72
N SER A 313 3.05 -8.56 12.66
CA SER A 313 2.46 -7.80 11.55
C SER A 313 1.28 -6.93 12.02
N SER A 314 0.32 -7.50 12.77
CA SER A 314 -0.82 -6.75 13.31
C SER A 314 -0.38 -5.67 14.29
N PHE A 315 0.66 -5.93 15.09
CA PHE A 315 1.26 -4.96 15.99
C PHE A 315 1.88 -3.78 15.24
N ILE A 316 2.63 -4.05 14.15
CA ILE A 316 3.24 -2.99 13.31
C ILE A 316 2.16 -2.15 12.64
N VAL A 317 1.09 -2.75 12.11
CA VAL A 317 -0.03 -2.03 11.50
C VAL A 317 -0.72 -1.13 12.54
N ASN A 318 -1.06 -1.64 13.73
CA ASN A 318 -1.66 -0.84 14.80
C ASN A 318 -0.78 0.35 15.21
N HIS A 319 0.51 0.10 15.49
CA HIS A 319 1.42 1.19 15.88
C HIS A 319 1.69 2.17 14.74
N GLY A 320 1.73 1.71 13.49
CA GLY A 320 1.80 2.58 12.32
C GLY A 320 0.60 3.52 12.22
N ILE A 321 -0.63 3.00 12.42
CA ILE A 321 -1.85 3.80 12.46
C ILE A 321 -1.80 4.81 13.61
N ARG A 322 -1.37 4.40 14.81
CA ARG A 322 -1.23 5.30 15.97
C ARG A 322 -0.23 6.42 15.74
N MET A 323 0.91 6.11 15.15
CA MET A 323 1.94 7.10 14.83
C MET A 323 1.46 8.08 13.74
N TRP A 324 0.81 7.59 12.70
CA TRP A 324 0.39 8.43 11.57
C TRP A 324 -0.85 9.27 11.88
N TYR A 325 -1.90 8.64 12.40
CA TYR A 325 -3.20 9.31 12.62
C TYR A 325 -3.39 9.80 14.04
N GLY A 326 -2.87 9.08 15.03
CA GLY A 326 -2.96 9.42 16.46
C GLY A 326 -1.84 10.32 16.96
N LYS A 327 -0.79 10.53 16.18
CA LYS A 327 0.43 11.27 16.57
C LYS A 327 1.02 10.77 17.89
N ASN A 328 0.88 9.49 18.19
CA ASN A 328 1.24 8.89 19.47
C ASN A 328 2.26 7.75 19.25
N LEU A 329 3.44 7.93 19.85
CA LEU A 329 4.52 6.96 19.84
C LEU A 329 4.70 6.35 21.23
N ARG A 330 4.36 5.06 21.37
CA ARG A 330 4.46 4.30 22.63
C ARG A 330 5.79 3.55 22.69
N ILE A 331 6.88 4.25 22.90
CA ILE A 331 8.26 3.73 22.84
C ILE A 331 8.46 2.50 23.74
N ASN A 332 8.02 2.57 25.00
CA ASN A 332 8.22 1.47 25.97
C ASN A 332 7.47 0.19 25.55
N GLU A 333 6.23 0.33 25.07
CA GLU A 333 5.42 -0.79 24.59
C GLU A 333 6.08 -1.47 23.38
N ILE A 334 6.59 -0.66 22.44
CA ILE A 334 7.30 -1.16 21.26
C ILE A 334 8.59 -1.90 21.66
N ALA A 335 9.41 -1.30 22.54
CA ALA A 335 10.66 -1.91 23.00
C ALA A 335 10.40 -3.24 23.72
N GLU A 336 9.44 -3.25 24.66
CA GLU A 336 9.05 -4.46 25.41
C GLU A 336 8.52 -5.56 24.48
N ARG A 337 7.75 -5.20 23.44
CA ARG A 337 7.19 -6.18 22.51
C ARG A 337 8.25 -6.80 21.61
N ILE A 338 9.23 -6.00 21.16
CA ILE A 338 10.38 -6.50 20.36
C ILE A 338 11.19 -7.51 21.18
N GLU A 339 11.45 -7.24 22.47
CA GLU A 339 12.23 -8.10 23.33
C GLU A 339 11.52 -9.41 23.70
N LYS A 340 10.21 -9.36 23.96
CA LYS A 340 9.44 -10.47 24.51
C LYS A 340 8.81 -11.39 23.46
N ASN A 341 8.59 -10.90 22.25
CA ASN A 341 7.81 -11.63 21.26
C ASN A 341 8.64 -11.86 20.00
N ASN A 342 8.58 -13.03 19.51
CA ASN A 342 9.15 -13.62 18.30
C ASN A 342 9.19 -12.69 17.03
N PHE A 343 9.61 -11.43 17.23
CA PHE A 343 9.84 -10.50 16.12
C PHE A 343 11.05 -10.98 15.30
N SER A 344 10.88 -11.03 13.97
CA SER A 344 12.02 -11.14 13.08
C SER A 344 12.83 -9.83 13.10
N LYS A 345 14.10 -9.89 12.73
CA LYS A 345 14.93 -8.68 12.57
C LYS A 345 14.36 -7.76 11.49
N THR A 346 13.76 -8.35 10.47
CA THR A 346 13.05 -7.61 9.42
C THR A 346 11.84 -6.87 9.98
N ALA A 347 11.00 -7.51 10.81
CA ALA A 347 9.88 -6.86 11.49
C ALA A 347 10.32 -5.73 12.42
N GLU A 348 11.42 -5.95 13.17
CA GLU A 348 12.06 -4.93 13.99
C GLU A 348 12.51 -3.73 13.13
N SER A 349 13.14 -4.00 11.98
CA SER A 349 13.55 -2.95 11.06
C SER A 349 12.35 -2.18 10.50
N LEU A 350 11.26 -2.85 10.14
CA LEU A 350 10.02 -2.20 9.65
C LEU A 350 9.45 -1.23 10.67
N ILE A 351 9.31 -1.62 11.94
CA ILE A 351 8.77 -0.71 12.95
C ILE A 351 9.73 0.45 13.25
N LYS A 352 11.05 0.22 13.20
CA LYS A 352 12.05 1.27 13.30
C LYS A 352 11.95 2.30 12.17
N TYR A 353 11.69 1.84 10.93
CA TYR A 353 11.41 2.75 9.81
C TYR A 353 10.16 3.59 10.04
N LYS A 354 9.08 3.00 10.56
CA LYS A 354 7.85 3.74 10.91
C LYS A 354 8.09 4.78 12.02
N ILE A 355 8.94 4.47 12.99
CA ILE A 355 9.33 5.42 14.04
C ILE A 355 10.14 6.58 13.46
N VAL A 356 11.08 6.30 12.56
CA VAL A 356 11.85 7.36 11.89
C VAL A 356 10.94 8.25 11.04
N GLU A 357 9.97 7.68 10.35
CA GLU A 357 8.93 8.41 9.61
C GLU A 357 8.12 9.32 10.53
N HIS A 358 7.67 8.80 11.67
CA HIS A 358 6.97 9.58 12.70
C HIS A 358 7.81 10.75 13.23
N VAL A 359 9.08 10.50 13.53
CA VAL A 359 10.01 11.55 14.01
C VAL A 359 10.24 12.64 12.96
N ARG A 360 10.25 12.28 11.67
CA ARG A 360 10.36 13.26 10.56
C ARG A 360 9.10 14.10 10.38
N LEU A 361 7.94 13.53 10.66
CA LEU A 361 6.63 14.19 10.50
C LEU A 361 6.25 15.05 11.70
N HIS A 362 6.76 14.73 12.88
CA HIS A 362 6.37 15.38 14.13
C HIS A 362 7.59 15.90 14.87
N LYS A 363 7.51 17.17 15.28
CA LYS A 363 8.57 17.78 16.10
C LYS A 363 8.62 17.12 17.47
N MET A 364 9.73 16.46 17.78
CA MET A 364 9.96 15.78 19.06
C MET A 364 10.99 16.51 19.89
N GLY A 365 10.84 16.43 21.22
CA GLY A 365 11.80 17.00 22.17
C GLY A 365 13.12 16.20 22.19
N TYR A 366 14.22 16.87 22.51
CA TYR A 366 15.54 16.22 22.61
C TYR A 366 15.55 15.00 23.55
N LYS A 367 14.84 15.07 24.68
CA LYS A 367 14.74 13.97 25.65
C LYS A 367 14.02 12.75 25.04
N GLU A 368 12.99 12.96 24.24
CA GLU A 368 12.24 11.90 23.55
C GLU A 368 13.10 11.24 22.49
N LEU A 369 13.82 12.02 21.68
CA LEU A 369 14.76 11.49 20.68
C LEU A 369 15.86 10.63 21.33
N LYS A 370 16.42 11.09 22.46
CA LYS A 370 17.41 10.31 23.22
C LYS A 370 16.83 9.03 23.81
N LYS A 371 15.56 9.04 24.22
CA LYS A 371 14.86 7.85 24.67
C LYS A 371 14.68 6.86 23.54
N ILE A 372 14.24 7.31 22.34
CA ILE A 372 14.11 6.46 21.13
C ILE A 372 15.47 5.84 20.77
N GLU A 373 16.54 6.65 20.75
CA GLU A 373 17.90 6.21 20.45
C GLU A 373 18.34 5.06 21.38
N LYS A 374 18.08 5.22 22.69
CA LYS A 374 18.49 4.26 23.71
C LYS A 374 17.62 3.00 23.72
N GLU A 375 16.31 3.14 23.82
CA GLU A 375 15.38 2.01 24.02
C GLU A 375 15.25 1.13 22.76
N LEU A 376 15.43 1.71 21.56
CA LEU A 376 15.26 1.01 20.28
C LEU A 376 16.58 0.79 19.53
N ASN A 377 17.70 1.15 20.14
CA ASN A 377 19.04 1.06 19.52
C ASN A 377 19.07 1.69 18.10
N LEU A 378 18.46 2.88 17.97
CA LEU A 378 18.42 3.65 16.73
C LEU A 378 19.52 4.71 16.72
N SER A 379 20.48 4.58 15.78
CA SER A 379 21.56 5.55 15.63
C SER A 379 21.09 6.84 14.97
N SER A 380 21.65 7.99 15.38
CA SER A 380 21.42 9.25 14.67
C SER A 380 22.29 9.34 13.42
N ARG A 381 21.81 10.12 12.42
CA ARG A 381 22.52 10.32 11.15
C ARG A 381 23.96 10.83 11.30
N LYS A 382 24.27 11.55 12.38
CA LYS A 382 25.63 12.06 12.70
C LYS A 382 26.67 10.96 12.82
N LEU A 383 26.33 9.86 13.47
CA LEU A 383 27.28 8.74 13.68
C LEU A 383 27.71 8.09 12.38
N LEU A 384 26.83 8.03 11.39
CA LEU A 384 27.14 7.39 10.09
C LEU A 384 27.83 8.32 9.12
N VAL A 385 27.67 9.63 9.22
CA VAL A 385 28.46 10.59 8.44
C VAL A 385 29.93 10.53 8.87
N GLU A 386 30.22 10.28 10.14
CA GLU A 386 31.60 10.06 10.62
C GLU A 386 32.17 8.71 10.15
N ILE A 387 31.36 7.66 10.10
CA ILE A 387 31.75 6.35 9.55
C ILE A 387 31.87 6.41 8.01
N GLY A 388 30.94 7.07 7.33
CA GLY A 388 30.92 7.23 5.87
C GLY A 388 32.01 8.16 5.31
N LYS A 389 32.57 9.04 6.14
CA LYS A 389 33.80 9.79 5.79
C LYS A 389 35.03 8.90 5.71
N ARG A 390 34.97 7.71 6.32
CA ARG A 390 36.01 6.68 6.23
C ARG A 390 35.79 5.68 5.08
N THR A 391 34.59 5.59 4.51
CA THR A 391 34.25 4.75 3.34
C THR A 391 33.48 5.57 2.33
N LYS A 392 34.19 6.15 1.34
CA LYS A 392 33.56 6.85 0.20
C LYS A 392 32.80 5.83 -0.66
N CYS A 393 31.51 5.67 -0.43
CA CYS A 393 30.62 5.01 -1.37
C CYS A 393 29.30 5.80 -1.41
N GLN A 394 29.14 6.67 -2.41
CA GLN A 394 27.88 7.35 -2.70
C GLN A 394 27.06 6.46 -3.65
N LEU A 395 25.84 6.10 -3.25
CA LEU A 395 24.86 5.47 -4.14
C LEU A 395 24.32 6.51 -5.14
N PRO A 396 24.14 6.14 -6.42
CA PRO A 396 23.54 7.03 -7.40
C PRO A 396 22.06 7.30 -7.09
N THR A 397 21.62 8.54 -7.25
CA THR A 397 20.30 9.04 -6.95
C THR A 397 19.22 8.77 -8.03
N SER A 398 19.51 7.93 -9.04
CA SER A 398 18.66 7.75 -10.22
C SER A 398 18.22 6.31 -10.50
N VAL A 399 17.61 5.64 -9.53
CA VAL A 399 16.77 4.47 -9.84
C VAL A 399 15.33 4.92 -9.72
N ARG A 400 14.71 5.25 -10.86
CA ARG A 400 13.28 5.57 -10.93
C ARG A 400 12.44 4.34 -10.60
N SER A 401 11.38 4.52 -9.82
CA SER A 401 10.45 3.50 -9.31
C SER A 401 9.76 2.66 -10.39
N ASP A 402 9.66 3.20 -11.61
CA ASP A 402 8.90 2.61 -12.72
C ASP A 402 9.46 1.27 -13.21
N ASN A 403 10.79 1.08 -13.13
CA ASN A 403 11.42 -0.19 -13.56
C ASN A 403 11.34 -1.33 -12.53
N VAL A 404 10.96 -1.04 -11.28
CA VAL A 404 10.93 -2.02 -10.20
C VAL A 404 9.64 -2.83 -10.18
N LYS A 405 8.48 -2.19 -10.44
CA LYS A 405 7.17 -2.86 -10.57
C LYS A 405 7.21 -3.92 -11.68
N TYR A 406 7.73 -3.58 -12.85
CA TYR A 406 7.82 -4.49 -14.00
C TYR A 406 8.76 -5.69 -13.80
N SER A 407 9.83 -5.51 -13.02
CA SER A 407 10.76 -6.60 -12.72
C SER A 407 10.18 -7.62 -11.75
N LEU A 408 9.36 -7.21 -10.79
CA LEU A 408 8.70 -8.08 -9.82
C LEU A 408 7.60 -8.91 -10.47
N VAL A 409 6.80 -8.33 -11.37
CA VAL A 409 5.77 -9.06 -12.12
C VAL A 409 6.40 -10.13 -13.01
N LYS A 410 7.50 -9.84 -13.72
CA LYS A 410 8.27 -10.81 -14.51
C LYS A 410 8.72 -12.04 -13.72
N PHE A 411 8.99 -11.81 -12.45
CA PHE A 411 9.58 -12.83 -11.59
C PHE A 411 8.54 -13.84 -11.10
N VAL A 412 7.36 -13.34 -10.68
CA VAL A 412 6.25 -14.16 -10.17
C VAL A 412 5.74 -15.17 -11.22
N THR A 413 5.76 -14.80 -12.51
CA THR A 413 5.23 -15.65 -13.61
C THR A 413 6.16 -16.78 -14.07
N ASN A 414 7.46 -16.73 -13.73
CA ASN A 414 8.38 -17.83 -14.10
C ASN A 414 8.30 -19.06 -13.17
N GLU A 415 7.66 -18.95 -12.01
CA GLU A 415 7.60 -20.02 -11.02
C GLU A 415 6.36 -20.91 -11.11
N SER A 416 5.23 -20.39 -11.59
CA SER A 416 4.00 -21.18 -11.75
C SER A 416 4.14 -22.35 -12.76
N LYS A 417 5.24 -22.43 -13.51
CA LYS A 417 5.51 -23.52 -14.47
C LYS A 417 6.41 -24.65 -13.96
N LYS A 418 6.87 -24.61 -12.71
CA LYS A 418 7.74 -25.68 -12.14
C LYS A 418 7.01 -26.60 -11.17
N THR A 419 5.72 -26.39 -10.94
CA THR A 419 4.81 -27.32 -10.24
C THR A 419 3.83 -27.93 -11.23
#